data_6bc63ff065215f8c663dc17b9995c8c3
#
_entry.id   6bc63ff065215f8c663dc17b9995c8c3
#
_cell.length_a   1.000
_cell.length_b   1.000
_cell.length_c   1.000
_cell.angle_alpha   90.00
_cell.angle_beta   90.00
_cell.angle_gamma   90.00
#
_symmetry.space_group_name_H-M   'P 1'
#
loop_
_entity.id
_entity.type
_entity.pdbx_description
1 polymer ?
#
loop_
_entity_poly.entity_id
_entity_poly.type
_entity_poly.pdbx_seq_one_letter_code
_entity_poly.pdbx_strand_id
1 'polypeptide(L)'
;MGLPELTFSLEKAAGTVSARMSAGAVALILRDAKDNGVYTIHRESDIPAQLGAANVTAIKRAMIGYINRPSVVYVAVIATAAEISAGFAALAAYSYDYLAGPVDMPASDATTLSGLVKAQRKKRYIGKAVLPATAGDDEGTINFVAAGIKSGATTITAAQYVPRIAGLLAGTPANCSATYAALDELTAITPEADPDTAVDAGKLILVDDGRKIKLGRAVTSKTKLAATDPEMLKKIKLVAA
;
A
#
# COMPACT_ATOMS: atom_id res chain seq x y z
N MET A 1 -32.98 -13.34 11.27
CA MET A 1 -32.55 -12.02 11.82
C MET A 1 -31.22 -11.68 11.15
N GLY A 2 -31.22 -10.66 10.30
CA GLY A 2 -29.97 -10.14 9.72
C GLY A 2 -29.24 -9.27 10.73
N LEU A 3 -27.90 -9.18 10.60
CA LEU A 3 -27.10 -8.22 11.37
C LEU A 3 -27.57 -6.79 11.08
N PRO A 4 -27.59 -5.88 12.05
CA PRO A 4 -28.02 -4.52 11.86
C PRO A 4 -27.16 -3.83 10.81
N GLU A 5 -27.81 -3.15 9.90
CA GLU A 5 -27.17 -2.32 8.88
C GLU A 5 -26.64 -1.05 9.57
N LEU A 6 -25.30 -0.95 9.67
CA LEU A 6 -24.64 0.24 10.21
C LEU A 6 -24.41 1.22 9.06
N THR A 7 -25.31 2.19 8.94
CA THR A 7 -25.12 3.34 8.05
C THR A 7 -24.23 4.35 8.76
N PHE A 8 -23.00 4.51 8.33
CA PHE A 8 -22.13 5.58 8.81
C PHE A 8 -22.42 6.85 8.00
N SER A 9 -23.17 7.79 8.59
CA SER A 9 -23.16 9.15 8.10
C SER A 9 -21.93 9.86 8.67
N LEU A 10 -20.98 10.22 7.81
CA LEU A 10 -19.87 11.10 8.16
C LEU A 10 -20.40 12.54 8.14
N GLU A 11 -20.99 12.98 9.23
CA GLU A 11 -21.23 14.40 9.44
C GLU A 11 -19.88 15.09 9.76
N LYS A 12 -19.72 16.29 9.21
CA LYS A 12 -18.56 17.15 9.45
C LYS A 12 -18.61 17.63 10.90
N ALA A 13 -18.20 16.77 11.84
CA ALA A 13 -18.02 17.18 13.22
C ALA A 13 -16.72 17.97 13.33
N ALA A 14 -16.83 19.27 13.55
CA ALA A 14 -15.76 20.10 14.08
C ALA A 14 -15.52 19.67 15.54
N GLY A 15 -14.93 18.51 15.72
CA GLY A 15 -14.52 17.97 16.99
C GLY A 15 -13.08 17.56 16.88
N THR A 16 -12.25 17.97 17.82
CA THR A 16 -10.89 17.50 18.03
C THR A 16 -10.88 15.97 18.00
N VAL A 17 -10.67 15.39 16.82
CA VAL A 17 -10.31 13.99 16.70
C VAL A 17 -8.93 13.89 17.34
N SER A 18 -8.88 13.38 18.56
CA SER A 18 -7.64 12.90 19.14
C SER A 18 -7.14 11.80 18.21
N ALA A 19 -6.40 12.22 17.17
CA ALA A 19 -5.82 11.32 16.22
C ALA A 19 -4.92 10.38 17.03
N ARG A 20 -5.27 9.10 17.07
CA ARG A 20 -4.34 8.08 17.53
C ARG A 20 -3.12 8.21 16.65
N MET A 21 -2.03 8.72 17.19
CA MET A 21 -0.73 8.84 16.53
C MET A 21 -0.05 7.46 16.40
N SER A 22 -0.82 6.38 16.38
CA SER A 22 -0.31 5.05 16.16
C SER A 22 0.01 4.88 14.67
N ALA A 23 1.25 4.51 14.40
CA ALA A 23 1.62 4.06 13.07
C ALA A 23 0.80 2.82 12.69
N GLY A 24 0.41 2.75 11.43
CA GLY A 24 -0.35 1.61 10.91
C GLY A 24 0.49 0.35 10.77
N ALA A 25 -0.17 -0.76 10.50
CA ALA A 25 0.45 -2.07 10.23
C ALA A 25 0.52 -2.33 8.72
N VAL A 26 1.62 -2.95 8.29
CA VAL A 26 1.82 -3.40 6.91
C VAL A 26 1.74 -4.91 6.86
N ALA A 27 1.12 -5.46 5.81
CA ALA A 27 1.21 -6.87 5.46
C ALA A 27 1.97 -7.02 4.13
N LEU A 28 2.84 -8.01 4.06
CA LEU A 28 3.56 -8.38 2.85
C LEU A 28 3.27 -9.84 2.52
N ILE A 29 3.03 -10.13 1.25
CA ILE A 29 3.06 -11.49 0.72
C ILE A 29 4.33 -11.60 -0.09
N LEU A 30 5.19 -12.55 0.26
CA LEU A 30 6.46 -12.78 -0.43
C LEU A 30 6.54 -14.22 -0.91
N ARG A 31 7.27 -14.44 -2.01
CA ARG A 31 7.59 -15.77 -2.51
C ARG A 31 9.03 -16.09 -2.18
N ASP A 32 9.26 -17.27 -1.58
CA ASP A 32 10.61 -17.76 -1.32
C ASP A 32 10.70 -19.26 -1.56
N ALA A 33 11.84 -19.73 -2.05
CA ALA A 33 12.09 -21.14 -2.29
C ALA A 33 12.55 -21.88 -1.02
N LYS A 34 13.05 -21.15 -0.02
CA LYS A 34 13.74 -21.70 1.16
C LYS A 34 12.91 -21.61 2.42
N ASP A 35 11.82 -20.85 2.40
CA ASP A 35 11.05 -20.58 3.61
C ASP A 35 9.55 -20.46 3.30
N ASN A 36 8.72 -20.89 4.24
CA ASN A 36 7.28 -20.74 4.21
C ASN A 36 6.79 -20.48 5.63
N GLY A 37 5.90 -19.52 5.80
CA GLY A 37 5.32 -19.21 7.11
C GLY A 37 4.82 -17.78 7.21
N VAL A 38 4.34 -17.43 8.40
CA VAL A 38 3.93 -16.06 8.69
C VAL A 38 4.81 -15.51 9.81
N TYR A 39 5.42 -14.37 9.56
CA TYR A 39 6.33 -13.70 10.49
C TYR A 39 5.79 -12.36 10.91
N THR A 40 5.99 -12.03 12.18
CA THR A 40 5.68 -10.72 12.76
C THR A 40 7.00 -9.98 13.00
N ILE A 41 7.21 -8.87 12.28
CA ILE A 41 8.48 -8.15 12.27
C ILE A 41 8.26 -6.77 12.86
N HIS A 42 8.93 -6.48 13.98
CA HIS A 42 8.95 -5.17 14.61
C HIS A 42 10.27 -4.43 14.36
N ARG A 43 11.35 -5.16 14.15
CA ARG A 43 12.70 -4.64 13.92
C ARG A 43 13.47 -5.51 12.92
N GLU A 44 14.56 -4.99 12.40
CA GLU A 44 15.36 -5.70 11.38
C GLU A 44 15.93 -7.04 11.90
N SER A 45 16.19 -7.18 13.19
CA SER A 45 16.64 -8.44 13.79
C SER A 45 15.61 -9.56 13.73
N ASP A 46 14.34 -9.24 13.52
CA ASP A 46 13.26 -10.21 13.49
C ASP A 46 13.08 -10.82 12.07
N ILE A 47 13.85 -10.31 11.09
CA ILE A 47 13.80 -10.80 9.70
C ILE A 47 14.48 -12.18 9.65
N PRO A 48 13.79 -13.23 9.16
CA PRO A 48 14.37 -14.56 9.04
C PRO A 48 15.63 -14.57 8.15
N ALA A 49 16.71 -15.15 8.66
CA ALA A 49 18.01 -15.14 7.99
C ALA A 49 18.05 -15.96 6.68
N GLN A 50 17.13 -16.90 6.53
CA GLN A 50 17.01 -17.78 5.35
C GLN A 50 16.32 -17.11 4.15
N LEU A 51 15.65 -15.98 4.33
CA LEU A 51 14.96 -15.29 3.25
C LEU A 51 15.92 -14.79 2.15
N GLY A 52 15.48 -14.87 0.92
CA GLY A 52 16.20 -14.31 -0.22
C GLY A 52 16.44 -12.80 -0.09
N ALA A 53 17.58 -12.32 -0.58
CA ALA A 53 18.00 -10.91 -0.44
C ALA A 53 16.98 -9.90 -0.97
N ALA A 54 16.23 -10.24 -2.03
CA ALA A 54 15.17 -9.39 -2.57
C ALA A 54 14.01 -9.23 -1.58
N ASN A 55 13.63 -10.32 -0.89
CA ASN A 55 12.58 -10.35 0.12
C ASN A 55 13.00 -9.57 1.37
N VAL A 56 14.24 -9.77 1.84
CA VAL A 56 14.82 -8.98 2.95
C VAL A 56 14.78 -7.47 2.62
N THR A 57 15.16 -7.11 1.38
CA THR A 57 15.13 -5.72 0.92
C THR A 57 13.69 -5.16 0.89
N ALA A 58 12.70 -5.94 0.46
CA ALA A 58 11.30 -5.54 0.47
C ALA A 58 10.78 -5.26 1.89
N ILE A 59 11.12 -6.14 2.84
CA ILE A 59 10.76 -5.96 4.25
C ILE A 59 11.40 -4.68 4.81
N LYS A 60 12.70 -4.48 4.59
CA LYS A 60 13.40 -3.27 5.02
C LYS A 60 12.79 -2.00 4.43
N ARG A 61 12.43 -2.02 3.14
CA ARG A 61 11.73 -0.90 2.50
C ARG A 61 10.38 -0.60 3.14
N ALA A 62 9.60 -1.63 3.49
CA ALA A 62 8.34 -1.44 4.19
C ALA A 62 8.53 -0.81 5.58
N MET A 63 9.62 -1.14 6.27
CA MET A 63 9.94 -0.64 7.62
C MET A 63 10.41 0.81 7.66
N ILE A 64 10.79 1.43 6.54
CA ILE A 64 11.28 2.83 6.51
C ILE A 64 10.18 3.79 7.03
N GLY A 65 8.93 3.60 6.58
CA GLY A 65 7.83 4.49 6.93
C GLY A 65 7.93 5.89 6.30
N TYR A 66 7.36 6.90 6.95
CA TYR A 66 7.48 8.32 6.56
C TYR A 66 7.66 9.19 7.81
N ILE A 67 6.58 9.76 8.38
CA ILE A 67 6.63 10.53 9.64
C ILE A 67 6.95 9.58 10.79
N ASN A 68 6.32 8.41 10.79
CA ASN A 68 6.60 7.31 11.72
C ASN A 68 7.02 6.06 10.95
N ARG A 69 7.64 5.12 11.65
CA ARG A 69 7.79 3.75 11.13
C ARG A 69 6.47 3.01 11.32
N PRO A 70 6.12 2.04 10.44
CA PRO A 70 5.02 1.11 10.72
C PRO A 70 5.18 0.45 12.09
N SER A 71 4.08 0.23 12.79
CA SER A 71 4.09 -0.41 14.11
C SER A 71 4.55 -1.87 14.04
N VAL A 72 4.20 -2.52 12.95
CA VAL A 72 4.51 -3.93 12.68
C VAL A 72 4.45 -4.20 11.17
N VAL A 73 5.25 -5.15 10.72
CA VAL A 73 5.18 -5.71 9.36
C VAL A 73 4.89 -7.20 9.48
N TYR A 74 3.70 -7.62 9.05
CA TYR A 74 3.32 -9.02 8.93
C TYR A 74 3.77 -9.55 7.58
N VAL A 75 4.50 -10.64 7.56
CA VAL A 75 5.06 -11.20 6.33
C VAL A 75 4.57 -12.63 6.16
N ALA A 76 3.73 -12.86 5.15
CA ALA A 76 3.38 -14.21 4.73
C ALA A 76 4.33 -14.64 3.61
N VAL A 77 5.17 -15.60 3.89
CA VAL A 77 6.08 -16.22 2.92
C VAL A 77 5.42 -17.47 2.36
N ILE A 78 5.28 -17.55 1.05
CA ILE A 78 4.69 -18.67 0.33
C ILE A 78 5.73 -19.29 -0.62
N ALA A 79 5.52 -20.56 -0.97
CA ALA A 79 6.37 -21.22 -1.97
C ALA A 79 6.32 -20.47 -3.32
N THR A 80 7.43 -20.51 -4.07
CA THR A 80 7.57 -19.78 -5.34
C THR A 80 6.46 -20.08 -6.35
N ALA A 81 5.97 -21.33 -6.39
CA ALA A 81 4.89 -21.76 -7.28
C ALA A 81 3.48 -21.63 -6.66
N ALA A 82 3.37 -21.14 -5.41
CA ALA A 82 2.09 -21.02 -4.74
C ALA A 82 1.25 -19.85 -5.29
N GLU A 83 -0.06 -20.04 -5.30
CA GLU A 83 -1.01 -19.01 -5.65
C GLU A 83 -1.00 -17.87 -4.62
N ILE A 84 -1.13 -16.63 -5.09
CA ILE A 84 -1.13 -15.43 -4.23
C ILE A 84 -2.25 -15.46 -3.17
N SER A 85 -3.36 -16.15 -3.48
CA SER A 85 -4.50 -16.36 -2.58
C SER A 85 -4.12 -17.12 -1.31
N ALA A 86 -3.13 -18.01 -1.36
CA ALA A 86 -2.64 -18.74 -0.20
C ALA A 86 -1.96 -17.78 0.81
N GLY A 87 -1.12 -16.86 0.32
CA GLY A 87 -0.51 -15.83 1.14
C GLY A 87 -1.53 -14.86 1.73
N PHE A 88 -2.54 -14.50 0.95
CA PHE A 88 -3.64 -13.66 1.44
C PHE A 88 -4.46 -14.37 2.54
N ALA A 89 -4.73 -15.66 2.38
CA ALA A 89 -5.43 -16.47 3.39
C ALA A 89 -4.61 -16.62 4.68
N ALA A 90 -3.28 -16.77 4.57
CA ALA A 90 -2.38 -16.85 5.73
C ALA A 90 -2.40 -15.56 6.58
N LEU A 91 -2.69 -14.41 5.97
CA LEU A 91 -2.81 -13.12 6.65
C LEU A 91 -4.20 -12.84 7.23
N ALA A 92 -5.17 -13.73 7.05
CA ALA A 92 -6.57 -13.50 7.47
C ALA A 92 -6.74 -13.27 8.99
N ALA A 93 -5.83 -13.82 9.82
CA ALA A 93 -5.84 -13.65 11.27
C ALA A 93 -5.18 -12.35 11.75
N TYR A 94 -4.55 -11.58 10.86
CA TYR A 94 -3.79 -10.40 11.17
C TYR A 94 -4.51 -9.13 10.75
N SER A 95 -4.49 -8.11 11.60
CA SER A 95 -5.06 -6.80 11.29
C SER A 95 -3.97 -5.90 10.70
N TYR A 96 -4.18 -5.42 9.47
CA TYR A 96 -3.25 -4.55 8.77
C TYR A 96 -4.01 -3.42 8.04
N ASP A 97 -3.32 -2.30 7.81
CA ASP A 97 -3.86 -1.17 7.09
C ASP A 97 -3.51 -1.23 5.60
N TYR A 98 -2.29 -1.66 5.28
CA TYR A 98 -1.82 -1.74 3.90
C TYR A 98 -1.18 -3.09 3.61
N LEU A 99 -1.53 -3.63 2.45
CA LEU A 99 -1.01 -4.91 1.93
C LEU A 99 -0.16 -4.64 0.69
N ALA A 100 0.96 -5.33 0.57
CA ALA A 100 1.77 -5.38 -0.65
C ALA A 100 2.04 -6.84 -1.05
N GLY A 101 2.16 -7.07 -2.34
CA GLY A 101 2.45 -8.39 -2.88
C GLY A 101 3.94 -8.64 -3.12
N PRO A 102 4.29 -9.77 -3.76
CA PRO A 102 5.66 -10.16 -4.07
C PRO A 102 6.40 -9.12 -4.92
N VAL A 103 7.72 -9.08 -4.79
CA VAL A 103 8.59 -8.15 -5.52
C VAL A 103 8.65 -8.40 -7.04
N ASP A 104 8.26 -9.58 -7.45
CA ASP A 104 8.17 -10.06 -8.84
C ASP A 104 6.73 -10.27 -9.30
N MET A 105 5.77 -9.58 -8.65
CA MET A 105 4.33 -9.79 -8.86
C MET A 105 3.91 -9.60 -10.33
N PRO A 106 3.39 -10.65 -11.01
CA PRO A 106 2.78 -10.52 -12.32
C PRO A 106 1.43 -9.80 -12.25
N ALA A 107 0.97 -9.26 -13.38
CA ALA A 107 -0.30 -8.55 -13.46
C ALA A 107 -1.52 -9.41 -13.08
N SER A 108 -1.47 -10.73 -13.35
CA SER A 108 -2.50 -11.69 -12.94
C SER A 108 -2.68 -11.75 -11.42
N ASP A 109 -1.56 -11.82 -10.68
CA ASP A 109 -1.57 -11.84 -9.22
C ASP A 109 -2.08 -10.52 -8.63
N ALA A 110 -1.66 -9.40 -9.23
CA ALA A 110 -2.13 -8.09 -8.82
C ALA A 110 -3.65 -7.95 -9.01
N THR A 111 -4.19 -8.44 -10.11
CA THR A 111 -5.64 -8.47 -10.36
C THR A 111 -6.36 -9.36 -9.36
N THR A 112 -5.83 -10.57 -9.10
CA THR A 112 -6.38 -11.50 -8.12
C THR A 112 -6.39 -10.88 -6.72
N LEU A 113 -5.28 -10.26 -6.31
CA LEU A 113 -5.16 -9.63 -5.00
C LEU A 113 -6.11 -8.44 -4.83
N SER A 114 -6.28 -7.62 -5.87
CA SER A 114 -7.29 -6.55 -5.90
C SER A 114 -8.70 -7.09 -5.68
N GLY A 115 -9.05 -8.19 -6.36
CA GLY A 115 -10.34 -8.86 -6.19
C GLY A 115 -10.56 -9.41 -4.77
N LEU A 116 -9.53 -10.02 -4.18
CA LEU A 116 -9.57 -10.55 -2.81
C LEU A 116 -9.77 -9.43 -1.78
N VAL A 117 -9.02 -8.33 -1.90
CA VAL A 117 -9.16 -7.17 -1.01
C VAL A 117 -10.57 -6.56 -1.15
N LYS A 118 -11.06 -6.41 -2.38
CA LYS A 118 -12.43 -5.92 -2.63
C LYS A 118 -13.49 -6.82 -1.98
N ALA A 119 -13.33 -8.14 -2.06
CA ALA A 119 -14.22 -9.11 -1.40
C ALA A 119 -14.12 -9.04 0.13
N GLN A 120 -12.91 -8.87 0.67
CA GLN A 120 -12.69 -8.73 2.11
C GLN A 120 -13.31 -7.44 2.65
N ARG A 121 -13.21 -6.32 1.93
CA ARG A 121 -13.83 -5.03 2.31
C ARG A 121 -15.35 -5.11 2.39
N LYS A 122 -16.00 -5.90 1.54
CA LYS A 122 -17.45 -6.18 1.67
C LYS A 122 -17.81 -6.85 3.02
N LYS A 123 -16.86 -7.53 3.66
CA LYS A 123 -16.99 -8.11 5.00
C LYS A 123 -16.55 -7.16 6.13
N ARG A 124 -16.45 -5.84 5.82
CA ARG A 124 -16.09 -4.76 6.76
C ARG A 124 -14.62 -4.70 7.21
N TYR A 125 -13.72 -5.33 6.50
CA TYR A 125 -12.29 -5.08 6.67
C TYR A 125 -11.89 -3.79 5.95
N ILE A 126 -11.06 -2.98 6.58
CA ILE A 126 -10.68 -1.64 6.06
C ILE A 126 -9.32 -1.60 5.37
N GLY A 127 -8.56 -2.69 5.38
CA GLY A 127 -7.25 -2.78 4.76
C GLY A 127 -7.28 -2.46 3.26
N LYS A 128 -6.21 -1.86 2.75
CA LYS A 128 -6.02 -1.51 1.34
C LYS A 128 -4.81 -2.22 0.78
N ALA A 129 -4.84 -2.58 -0.51
CA ALA A 129 -3.68 -3.13 -1.20
C ALA A 129 -2.99 -2.06 -2.03
N VAL A 130 -1.67 -1.98 -1.92
CA VAL A 130 -0.81 -1.22 -2.85
C VAL A 130 -0.31 -2.19 -3.90
N LEU A 131 -0.66 -1.95 -5.16
CA LEU A 131 -0.39 -2.87 -6.25
C LEU A 131 0.27 -2.14 -7.43
N PRO A 132 1.21 -2.77 -8.15
CA PRO A 132 1.85 -2.17 -9.30
C PRO A 132 0.88 -2.15 -10.49
N ALA A 133 0.70 -1.00 -11.13
CA ALA A 133 -0.03 -0.80 -12.38
C ALA A 133 -1.39 -1.53 -12.46
N THR A 134 -2.17 -1.53 -11.36
CA THR A 134 -3.44 -2.26 -11.25
C THR A 134 -4.62 -1.31 -11.10
N ALA A 135 -5.35 -1.10 -12.17
CA ALA A 135 -6.57 -0.27 -12.18
C ALA A 135 -7.79 -1.11 -11.73
N GLY A 136 -8.13 -1.05 -10.45
CA GLY A 136 -9.24 -1.85 -9.88
C GLY A 136 -10.57 -1.12 -9.77
N ASP A 137 -10.64 0.19 -10.03
CA ASP A 137 -11.80 1.07 -9.76
C ASP A 137 -12.43 0.80 -8.37
N ASP A 138 -11.57 0.70 -7.36
CA ASP A 138 -11.94 0.34 -6.00
C ASP A 138 -11.13 1.15 -4.98
N GLU A 139 -11.78 1.60 -3.92
CA GLU A 139 -11.13 2.37 -2.85
C GLU A 139 -10.18 1.53 -1.98
N GLY A 140 -10.28 0.21 -2.04
CA GLY A 140 -9.37 -0.74 -1.38
C GLY A 140 -8.09 -1.00 -2.16
N THR A 141 -8.01 -0.57 -3.43
CA THR A 141 -6.83 -0.75 -4.27
C THR A 141 -6.14 0.59 -4.50
N ILE A 142 -4.84 0.62 -4.30
CA ILE A 142 -3.95 1.75 -4.59
C ILE A 142 -3.11 1.33 -5.79
N ASN A 143 -3.37 1.97 -6.93
CA ASN A 143 -2.72 1.68 -8.21
C ASN A 143 -1.40 2.46 -8.32
N PHE A 144 -0.29 1.87 -7.87
CA PHE A 144 1.01 2.51 -7.95
C PHE A 144 1.63 2.34 -9.34
N VAL A 145 1.86 3.46 -10.01
CA VAL A 145 2.45 3.50 -11.35
C VAL A 145 3.70 4.37 -11.31
N ALA A 146 4.85 3.78 -11.59
CA ALA A 146 6.11 4.48 -11.68
C ALA A 146 7.09 3.72 -12.58
N ALA A 147 7.91 4.45 -13.32
CA ALA A 147 8.93 3.90 -14.21
C ALA A 147 10.29 4.56 -13.94
N GLY A 148 11.36 3.87 -14.34
CA GLY A 148 12.73 4.39 -14.22
C GLY A 148 13.17 4.71 -12.80
N ILE A 149 12.60 4.07 -11.79
CA ILE A 149 12.93 4.32 -10.39
C ILE A 149 14.39 3.91 -10.13
N LYS A 150 15.19 4.85 -9.62
CA LYS A 150 16.59 4.59 -9.23
C LYS A 150 16.85 5.02 -7.80
N SER A 151 17.63 4.21 -7.10
CA SER A 151 18.22 4.52 -5.80
C SER A 151 19.74 4.35 -5.93
N GLY A 152 20.46 5.44 -6.05
CA GLY A 152 21.86 5.43 -6.46
C GLY A 152 22.04 4.80 -7.84
N ALA A 153 22.87 3.77 -7.95
CA ALA A 153 23.11 3.03 -9.20
C ALA A 153 22.07 1.92 -9.47
N THR A 154 21.21 1.59 -8.51
CA THR A 154 20.28 0.46 -8.62
C THR A 154 18.96 0.90 -9.25
N THR A 155 18.56 0.21 -10.32
CA THR A 155 17.22 0.36 -10.91
C THR A 155 16.23 -0.55 -10.18
N ILE A 156 15.05 0.00 -9.86
CA ILE A 156 14.01 -0.65 -9.06
C ILE A 156 12.73 -0.68 -9.90
N THR A 157 12.04 -1.82 -9.96
CA THR A 157 10.73 -1.91 -10.61
C THR A 157 9.64 -1.37 -9.69
N ALA A 158 8.47 -1.02 -10.26
CA ALA A 158 7.32 -0.61 -9.47
C ALA A 158 6.94 -1.68 -8.43
N ALA A 159 6.91 -2.97 -8.81
CA ALA A 159 6.60 -4.07 -7.89
C ALA A 159 7.58 -4.14 -6.70
N GLN A 160 8.88 -3.98 -6.97
CA GLN A 160 9.91 -3.94 -5.92
C GLN A 160 9.82 -2.71 -5.01
N TYR A 161 9.15 -1.65 -5.46
CA TYR A 161 9.00 -0.42 -4.68
C TYR A 161 7.66 -0.34 -3.93
N VAL A 162 6.67 -1.13 -4.32
CA VAL A 162 5.35 -1.21 -3.65
C VAL A 162 5.46 -1.39 -2.12
N PRO A 163 6.32 -2.28 -1.56
CA PRO A 163 6.48 -2.39 -0.11
C PRO A 163 6.89 -1.08 0.57
N ARG A 164 7.73 -0.27 -0.11
CA ARG A 164 8.14 1.06 0.38
C ARG A 164 6.95 2.01 0.48
N ILE A 165 6.08 2.01 -0.55
CA ILE A 165 4.86 2.83 -0.57
C ILE A 165 3.89 2.38 0.53
N ALA A 166 3.68 1.06 0.70
CA ALA A 166 2.85 0.53 1.79
C ALA A 166 3.37 0.98 3.17
N GLY A 167 4.68 0.90 3.39
CA GLY A 167 5.32 1.38 4.62
C GLY A 167 5.18 2.89 4.82
N LEU A 168 5.34 3.70 3.77
CA LEU A 168 5.13 5.14 3.80
C LEU A 168 3.70 5.49 4.23
N LEU A 169 2.71 4.84 3.62
CA LEU A 169 1.30 5.08 3.92
C LEU A 169 0.93 4.65 5.35
N ALA A 170 1.45 3.51 5.82
CA ALA A 170 1.27 3.04 7.19
C ALA A 170 1.96 3.96 8.21
N GLY A 171 3.14 4.47 7.87
CA GLY A 171 3.89 5.41 8.72
C GLY A 171 3.38 6.85 8.68
N THR A 172 2.42 7.16 7.83
CA THR A 172 1.76 8.48 7.80
C THR A 172 0.61 8.50 8.81
N PRO A 173 0.59 9.40 9.81
CA PRO A 173 -0.51 9.52 10.77
C PRO A 173 -1.87 9.79 10.09
N ALA A 174 -2.96 9.45 10.76
CA ALA A 174 -4.31 9.61 10.21
C ALA A 174 -4.70 11.07 9.91
N ASN A 175 -4.11 12.02 10.64
CA ASN A 175 -4.30 13.46 10.47
C ASN A 175 -3.36 14.11 9.43
N CYS A 176 -2.53 13.32 8.75
CA CYS A 176 -1.59 13.80 7.75
C CYS A 176 -1.90 13.20 6.38
N SER A 177 -1.67 13.99 5.32
CA SER A 177 -1.71 13.50 3.95
C SER A 177 -0.35 12.92 3.56
N ALA A 178 -0.37 11.83 2.79
CA ALA A 178 0.82 11.32 2.13
C ALA A 178 1.14 12.03 0.80
N THR A 179 0.29 12.97 0.36
CA THR A 179 0.52 13.76 -0.86
C THR A 179 1.81 14.56 -0.71
N TYR A 180 2.66 14.50 -1.72
CA TYR A 180 3.99 15.12 -1.77
C TYR A 180 4.97 14.67 -0.67
N ALA A 181 4.74 13.48 -0.09
CA ALA A 181 5.71 12.86 0.80
C ALA A 181 7.06 12.65 0.07
N ALA A 182 8.14 13.16 0.64
CA ALA A 182 9.47 13.04 0.06
C ALA A 182 10.02 11.62 0.17
N LEU A 183 10.73 11.18 -0.86
CA LEU A 183 11.37 9.88 -1.00
C LEU A 183 12.87 10.11 -1.18
N ASP A 184 13.54 10.50 -0.12
CA ASP A 184 14.94 10.95 -0.13
C ASP A 184 15.92 9.84 -0.56
N GLU A 185 15.49 8.60 -0.55
CA GLU A 185 16.28 7.46 -1.03
C GLU A 185 16.31 7.32 -2.56
N LEU A 186 15.47 8.05 -3.29
CA LEU A 186 15.42 7.99 -4.75
C LEU A 186 16.30 9.07 -5.38
N THR A 187 17.00 8.69 -6.45
CA THR A 187 17.89 9.57 -7.21
C THR A 187 17.38 9.94 -8.59
N ALA A 188 16.52 9.12 -9.19
CA ALA A 188 15.88 9.41 -10.47
C ALA A 188 14.58 8.60 -10.65
N ILE A 189 13.70 9.14 -11.48
CA ILE A 189 12.49 8.47 -11.99
C ILE A 189 12.33 8.84 -13.47
N THR A 190 11.49 8.10 -14.19
CA THR A 190 10.90 8.58 -15.45
C THR A 190 9.58 9.27 -15.11
N PRO A 191 9.47 10.60 -15.27
CA PRO A 191 8.23 11.32 -14.96
C PRO A 191 7.06 10.85 -15.82
N GLU A 192 5.86 10.87 -15.27
CA GLU A 192 4.63 10.69 -16.05
C GLU A 192 4.45 11.88 -17.00
N ALA A 193 4.06 11.62 -18.26
CA ALA A 193 3.93 12.66 -19.28
C ALA A 193 2.82 13.67 -18.97
N ASP A 194 1.72 13.20 -18.39
CA ASP A 194 0.58 13.99 -17.92
C ASP A 194 0.18 13.55 -16.51
N PRO A 195 0.77 14.18 -15.48
CA PRO A 195 0.50 13.83 -14.09
C PRO A 195 -0.96 14.03 -13.67
N ASP A 196 -1.64 15.05 -14.18
CA ASP A 196 -3.01 15.35 -13.80
C ASP A 196 -3.97 14.29 -14.34
N THR A 197 -3.86 13.96 -15.63
CA THR A 197 -4.64 12.87 -16.24
C THR A 197 -4.34 11.52 -15.54
N ALA A 198 -3.10 11.26 -15.17
CA ALA A 198 -2.74 10.03 -14.46
C ALA A 198 -3.42 9.96 -13.07
N VAL A 199 -3.41 11.05 -12.31
CA VAL A 199 -4.09 11.14 -11.00
C VAL A 199 -5.60 10.99 -11.14
N ASP A 200 -6.21 11.62 -12.14
CA ASP A 200 -7.64 11.50 -12.41
C ASP A 200 -8.04 10.07 -12.83
N ALA A 201 -7.13 9.35 -13.48
CA ALA A 201 -7.27 7.93 -13.76
C ALA A 201 -7.01 7.01 -12.54
N GLY A 202 -6.87 7.57 -11.32
CA GLY A 202 -6.69 6.83 -10.09
C GLY A 202 -5.30 6.19 -9.95
N LYS A 203 -4.28 6.75 -10.61
CA LYS A 203 -2.89 6.31 -10.47
C LYS A 203 -2.19 7.07 -9.35
N LEU A 204 -1.53 6.34 -8.46
CA LEU A 204 -0.57 6.89 -7.51
C LEU A 204 0.79 6.92 -8.21
N ILE A 205 1.28 8.11 -8.52
CA ILE A 205 2.51 8.34 -9.30
C ILE A 205 3.62 8.95 -8.43
N LEU A 206 4.84 8.93 -8.95
CA LEU A 206 5.95 9.70 -8.42
C LEU A 206 6.14 10.97 -9.25
N VAL A 207 6.51 12.05 -8.58
CA VAL A 207 6.80 13.35 -9.21
C VAL A 207 8.17 13.83 -8.78
N ASP A 208 8.88 14.47 -9.70
CA ASP A 208 10.16 15.13 -9.44
C ASP A 208 9.95 16.65 -9.55
N ASP A 209 10.25 17.37 -8.49
CA ASP A 209 10.16 18.83 -8.45
C ASP A 209 11.50 19.53 -8.79
N GLY A 210 12.46 18.78 -9.32
CA GLY A 210 13.81 19.26 -9.63
C GLY A 210 14.74 19.34 -8.41
N ARG A 211 14.24 19.06 -7.21
CA ARG A 211 15.00 19.01 -5.95
C ARG A 211 14.90 17.65 -5.28
N LYS A 212 13.69 17.09 -5.26
CA LYS A 212 13.37 15.81 -4.61
C LYS A 212 12.32 15.06 -5.38
N ILE A 213 12.43 13.74 -5.34
CA ILE A 213 11.37 12.86 -5.79
C ILE A 213 10.34 12.72 -4.65
N LYS A 214 9.09 12.88 -4.99
CA LYS A 214 7.97 12.89 -4.05
C LYS A 214 6.87 11.95 -4.54
N LEU A 215 6.06 11.47 -3.59
CA LEU A 215 4.80 10.85 -3.92
C LEU A 215 3.89 11.91 -4.55
N GLY A 216 3.21 11.60 -5.62
CA GLY A 216 2.20 12.47 -6.20
C GLY A 216 0.99 12.61 -5.29
N ARG A 217 -0.17 12.86 -5.87
CA ARG A 217 -1.40 12.96 -5.09
C ARG A 217 -1.80 11.59 -4.53
N ALA A 218 -2.09 11.53 -3.23
CA ALA A 218 -2.46 10.29 -2.52
C ALA A 218 -3.89 9.87 -2.86
N VAL A 219 -4.07 9.19 -4.00
CA VAL A 219 -5.37 8.72 -4.52
C VAL A 219 -5.46 7.20 -4.50
N THR A 220 -6.70 6.68 -4.42
CA THR A 220 -7.02 5.26 -4.64
C THR A 220 -7.27 5.01 -6.12
N SER A 221 -7.46 3.75 -6.52
CA SER A 221 -7.83 3.42 -7.89
C SER A 221 -9.29 3.72 -8.24
N LYS A 222 -10.09 4.25 -7.29
CA LYS A 222 -11.49 4.59 -7.50
C LYS A 222 -11.62 5.82 -8.40
N THR A 223 -12.18 5.64 -9.58
CA THR A 223 -12.39 6.71 -10.57
C THR A 223 -13.86 7.00 -10.80
N LYS A 224 -14.69 5.95 -10.82
CA LYS A 224 -16.13 6.06 -11.04
C LYS A 224 -16.87 6.17 -9.71
N LEU A 225 -17.51 7.30 -9.47
CA LEU A 225 -18.36 7.53 -8.31
C LEU A 225 -19.83 7.38 -8.73
N ALA A 226 -20.65 6.67 -7.94
CA ALA A 226 -22.07 6.77 -8.04
C ALA A 226 -22.55 8.15 -7.56
N ALA A 227 -23.76 8.58 -7.92
CA ALA A 227 -24.28 9.89 -7.51
C ALA A 227 -24.33 10.09 -5.98
N THR A 228 -24.39 9.00 -5.23
CA THR A 228 -24.41 8.98 -3.75
C THR A 228 -23.04 8.77 -3.12
N ASP A 229 -22.02 8.47 -3.93
CA ASP A 229 -20.68 8.19 -3.41
C ASP A 229 -19.96 9.49 -3.03
N PRO A 230 -19.37 9.60 -1.85
CA PRO A 230 -18.57 10.74 -1.50
C PRO A 230 -17.24 10.74 -2.27
N GLU A 231 -16.78 11.91 -2.71
CA GLU A 231 -15.47 12.06 -3.38
C GLU A 231 -14.27 11.57 -2.53
N MET A 232 -14.47 11.47 -1.23
CA MET A 232 -13.49 10.93 -0.29
C MET A 232 -13.01 9.51 -0.65
N LEU A 233 -13.82 8.70 -1.36
CA LEU A 233 -13.44 7.34 -1.78
C LEU A 233 -12.24 7.34 -2.74
N LYS A 234 -12.00 8.45 -3.43
CA LYS A 234 -10.81 8.64 -4.28
C LYS A 234 -9.53 8.87 -3.48
N LYS A 235 -9.61 9.21 -2.19
CA LYS A 235 -8.45 9.53 -1.34
C LYS A 235 -8.01 8.33 -0.53
N ILE A 236 -6.70 8.17 -0.35
CA ILE A 236 -6.13 7.06 0.45
C ILE A 236 -6.47 7.25 1.93
N LYS A 237 -6.37 8.48 2.44
CA LYS A 237 -6.69 8.83 3.82
C LYS A 237 -7.67 10.01 3.84
N LEU A 238 -8.58 9.96 4.78
CA LEU A 238 -9.46 11.07 5.10
C LEU A 238 -8.68 12.02 6.02
N VAL A 239 -8.10 13.05 5.44
CA VAL A 239 -7.60 14.16 6.25
C VAL A 239 -8.76 15.10 6.45
N ALA A 240 -9.15 15.36 7.70
CA ALA A 240 -10.07 16.44 8.01
C ALA A 240 -9.46 17.75 7.50
N ALA A 241 -10.20 18.44 6.65
CA ALA A 241 -9.83 19.76 6.17
C ALA A 241 -10.10 20.81 7.26
#